data_e7de014e3e8cdf4e969002f72b705860
#
_entry.id   e7de014e3e8cdf4e969002f72b705860
#
_cell.length_a   1.000
_cell.length_b   1.000
_cell.length_c   1.000
_cell.angle_alpha   90.00
_cell.angle_beta   90.00
_cell.angle_gamma   90.00
#
_symmetry.space_group_name_H-M   'P 1'
#
loop_
_entity.id
_entity.type
_entity.pdbx_description
1 polymer ?
#
loop_
_entity_poly.entity_id
_entity_poly.type
_entity_poly.pdbx_seq_one_letter_code
_entity_poly.pdbx_strand_id
1 'polypeptide(L)'
;ERDRTISYNDAVHALIERENINNSEINILVSHQFYNTVGSNPENVKRTDSEYITVGNIDEVKSDILEKFDYAALGHIHTPSTVGNPNYRYCGSPLGYSMSERDQEKSIVCVNVENDGVKEISLIPLSPLRTVRRINGTLEEILNQACNDYIEAEVIDNEDAHNKADVKNMLRDAFPYLLNIRWVKPETTVSHVDSDINNIISENEVDPFTLCKMFLGDINDDEEKLLMEVINELNGNGEGGNE
;
A
#
# COMPACT_ATOMS: atom_id res chain seq x y z
N GLU A 1 25.51 6.17 -32.37
CA GLU A 1 24.90 4.92 -31.86
C GLU A 1 25.01 4.83 -30.34
N ARG A 2 24.66 5.91 -29.62
CA ARG A 2 24.71 6.02 -28.16
C ARG A 2 23.43 6.60 -27.61
N ASP A 3 22.25 6.12 -28.01
CA ASP A 3 20.97 6.57 -27.40
C ASP A 3 19.84 5.56 -27.60
N ARG A 4 20.06 4.29 -27.22
CA ARG A 4 18.93 3.45 -26.80
C ARG A 4 18.97 3.40 -25.29
N THR A 5 18.18 4.20 -24.65
CA THR A 5 17.84 4.01 -23.25
C THR A 5 17.16 2.64 -23.16
N ILE A 6 17.89 1.64 -22.68
CA ILE A 6 17.33 0.29 -22.45
C ILE A 6 16.38 0.44 -21.27
N SER A 7 15.14 0.02 -21.43
CA SER A 7 14.20 0.02 -20.31
C SER A 7 14.66 -0.99 -19.25
N TYR A 8 14.20 -0.81 -18.00
CA TYR A 8 14.48 -1.73 -16.93
C TYR A 8 13.99 -3.15 -17.27
N ASN A 9 12.78 -3.25 -17.82
CA ASN A 9 12.21 -4.48 -18.36
C ASN A 9 13.16 -5.16 -19.36
N ASP A 10 13.64 -4.42 -20.37
CA ASP A 10 14.51 -4.98 -21.42
C ASP A 10 15.85 -5.45 -20.85
N ALA A 11 16.36 -4.75 -19.85
CA ALA A 11 17.61 -5.14 -19.19
C ALA A 11 17.46 -6.48 -18.43
N VAL A 12 16.36 -6.66 -17.68
CA VAL A 12 16.08 -7.91 -16.96
C VAL A 12 15.84 -9.06 -17.94
N HIS A 13 15.05 -8.84 -19.00
CA HIS A 13 14.85 -9.83 -20.05
C HIS A 13 16.17 -10.25 -20.70
N ALA A 14 17.01 -9.28 -21.09
CA ALA A 14 18.31 -9.56 -21.69
C ALA A 14 19.24 -10.35 -20.77
N LEU A 15 19.20 -10.10 -19.46
CA LEU A 15 19.99 -10.88 -18.49
C LEU A 15 19.51 -12.33 -18.45
N ILE A 16 18.22 -12.57 -18.34
CA ILE A 16 17.65 -13.94 -18.30
C ILE A 16 17.87 -14.65 -19.64
N GLU A 17 17.72 -13.96 -20.77
CA GLU A 17 17.94 -14.54 -22.10
C GLU A 17 19.39 -14.96 -22.38
N ARG A 18 20.33 -14.33 -21.71
CA ARG A 18 21.75 -14.72 -21.81
C ARG A 18 22.08 -16.01 -21.07
N GLU A 19 21.23 -16.41 -20.12
CA GLU A 19 21.39 -17.67 -19.42
C GLU A 19 21.04 -18.84 -20.35
N ASN A 20 21.87 -19.87 -20.34
CA ASN A 20 21.65 -21.06 -21.14
C ASN A 20 20.72 -22.04 -20.40
N ILE A 21 19.42 -21.69 -20.34
CA ILE A 21 18.41 -22.46 -19.63
C ILE A 21 18.21 -23.81 -20.35
N ASN A 22 18.43 -24.89 -19.62
CA ASN A 22 18.21 -26.25 -20.13
C ASN A 22 16.76 -26.71 -19.82
N ASN A 23 15.90 -26.69 -20.82
CA ASN A 23 14.49 -27.08 -20.68
C ASN A 23 14.27 -28.57 -20.35
N SER A 24 15.33 -29.41 -20.35
CA SER A 24 15.23 -30.81 -19.89
C SER A 24 15.47 -30.94 -18.38
N GLU A 25 15.80 -29.88 -17.70
CA GLU A 25 16.02 -29.81 -16.26
C GLU A 25 15.00 -28.87 -15.63
N ILE A 26 14.82 -28.98 -14.32
CA ILE A 26 13.97 -28.07 -13.56
C ILE A 26 14.71 -26.74 -13.39
N ASN A 27 14.06 -25.67 -13.84
CA ASN A 27 14.59 -24.31 -13.76
C ASN A 27 13.82 -23.51 -12.73
N ILE A 28 14.52 -23.00 -11.72
CA ILE A 28 13.95 -22.18 -10.65
C ILE A 28 14.59 -20.81 -10.69
N LEU A 29 13.78 -19.78 -10.84
CA LEU A 29 14.21 -18.39 -10.70
C LEU A 29 14.07 -17.92 -9.24
N VAL A 30 15.10 -17.26 -8.73
CA VAL A 30 15.03 -16.47 -7.50
C VAL A 30 15.33 -15.02 -7.86
N SER A 31 14.36 -14.15 -7.67
CA SER A 31 14.47 -12.75 -8.12
C SER A 31 13.82 -11.78 -7.14
N HIS A 32 14.38 -10.57 -7.04
CA HIS A 32 13.83 -9.50 -6.21
C HIS A 32 13.53 -8.29 -7.10
N GLN A 33 12.42 -8.37 -7.86
CA GLN A 33 11.98 -7.38 -8.83
C GLN A 33 10.47 -7.24 -8.80
N PHE A 34 9.97 -6.11 -9.33
CA PHE A 34 8.54 -5.91 -9.50
C PHE A 34 8.07 -6.54 -10.82
N TYR A 35 7.60 -7.77 -10.77
CA TYR A 35 6.95 -8.44 -11.90
C TYR A 35 5.45 -8.16 -11.92
N ASN A 36 4.95 -7.84 -13.11
CA ASN A 36 3.53 -7.62 -13.34
C ASN A 36 3.04 -8.43 -14.55
N THR A 37 1.80 -8.89 -14.49
CA THR A 37 1.19 -9.67 -15.57
C THR A 37 1.07 -8.80 -16.82
N VAL A 38 1.43 -9.35 -17.97
CA VAL A 38 1.35 -8.65 -19.25
C VAL A 38 -0.08 -8.13 -19.47
N GLY A 39 -0.20 -6.83 -19.75
CA GLY A 39 -1.48 -6.17 -20.00
C GLY A 39 -2.29 -5.79 -18.75
N SER A 40 -1.82 -6.10 -17.55
CA SER A 40 -2.44 -5.61 -16.32
C SER A 40 -1.91 -4.22 -15.94
N ASN A 41 -2.75 -3.42 -15.25
CA ASN A 41 -2.33 -2.14 -14.72
C ASN A 41 -1.49 -2.37 -13.44
N PRO A 42 -0.24 -1.86 -13.37
CA PRO A 42 0.61 -1.97 -12.18
C PRO A 42 -0.03 -1.40 -10.91
N GLU A 43 -0.92 -0.43 -11.01
CA GLU A 43 -1.64 0.17 -9.90
C GLU A 43 -2.62 -0.80 -9.20
N ASN A 44 -3.03 -1.86 -9.89
CA ASN A 44 -3.91 -2.89 -9.33
C ASN A 44 -3.18 -3.87 -8.43
N VAL A 45 -1.84 -3.86 -8.41
CA VAL A 45 -1.05 -4.71 -7.51
C VAL A 45 -1.15 -4.16 -6.10
N LYS A 46 -1.65 -4.99 -5.16
CA LYS A 46 -1.78 -4.59 -3.76
C LYS A 46 -0.40 -4.45 -3.12
N ARG A 47 0.07 -3.23 -3.02
CA ARG A 47 1.31 -2.85 -2.34
C ARG A 47 1.05 -2.41 -0.91
N THR A 48 2.08 -2.41 -0.10
CA THR A 48 2.04 -1.96 1.30
C THR A 48 2.79 -0.63 1.46
N ASP A 49 2.49 0.11 2.54
CA ASP A 49 3.12 1.41 2.80
C ASP A 49 4.64 1.31 3.07
N SER A 50 5.14 0.10 3.33
CA SER A 50 6.56 -0.18 3.53
C SER A 50 7.33 -0.45 2.24
N GLU A 51 6.65 -0.59 1.11
CA GLU A 51 7.27 -0.85 -0.18
C GLU A 51 7.69 0.45 -0.87
N TYR A 52 8.88 0.43 -1.47
CA TYR A 52 9.31 1.53 -2.31
C TYR A 52 8.60 1.46 -3.67
N ILE A 53 7.96 2.54 -4.07
CA ILE A 53 7.27 2.66 -5.36
C ILE A 53 8.02 3.70 -6.19
N THR A 54 8.52 3.29 -7.35
CA THR A 54 9.14 4.21 -8.30
C THR A 54 8.09 5.01 -9.05
N VAL A 55 8.39 6.27 -9.33
CA VAL A 55 7.49 7.13 -10.11
C VAL A 55 7.30 6.56 -11.51
N GLY A 56 6.05 6.37 -11.91
CA GLY A 56 5.71 5.80 -13.23
C GLY A 56 5.98 4.31 -13.36
N ASN A 57 6.26 3.59 -12.25
CA ASN A 57 6.56 2.15 -12.24
C ASN A 57 7.65 1.76 -13.27
N ILE A 58 8.69 2.57 -13.40
CA ILE A 58 9.79 2.36 -14.37
C ILE A 58 10.60 1.10 -14.08
N ASP A 59 10.48 0.53 -12.89
CA ASP A 59 11.09 -0.74 -12.43
C ASP A 59 10.21 -1.97 -12.70
N GLU A 60 9.07 -1.80 -13.37
CA GLU A 60 8.18 -2.91 -13.75
C GLU A 60 8.86 -3.84 -14.75
N VAL A 61 8.78 -5.15 -14.46
CA VAL A 61 9.19 -6.23 -15.36
C VAL A 61 7.96 -7.02 -15.80
N LYS A 62 7.81 -7.27 -17.08
CA LYS A 62 6.72 -8.09 -17.62
C LYS A 62 6.94 -9.56 -17.30
N SER A 63 5.87 -10.23 -16.89
CA SER A 63 5.93 -11.60 -16.39
C SER A 63 6.11 -12.69 -17.44
N ASP A 64 6.06 -12.37 -18.73
CA ASP A 64 6.26 -13.33 -19.83
C ASP A 64 7.62 -14.02 -19.77
N ILE A 65 8.65 -13.33 -19.30
CA ILE A 65 9.98 -13.92 -19.11
C ILE A 65 10.00 -15.05 -18.08
N LEU A 66 9.03 -15.07 -17.15
CA LEU A 66 8.91 -16.12 -16.12
C LEU A 66 8.50 -17.46 -16.71
N GLU A 67 7.90 -17.50 -17.92
CA GLU A 67 7.48 -18.73 -18.61
C GLU A 67 8.64 -19.69 -18.93
N LYS A 68 9.88 -19.19 -18.83
CA LYS A 68 11.11 -20.02 -18.99
C LYS A 68 11.42 -20.88 -17.76
N PHE A 69 10.69 -20.69 -16.66
CA PHE A 69 10.98 -21.34 -15.38
C PHE A 69 9.80 -22.19 -14.91
N ASP A 70 10.11 -23.32 -14.28
CA ASP A 70 9.13 -24.19 -13.64
C ASP A 70 8.56 -23.57 -12.36
N TYR A 71 9.39 -22.77 -11.67
CA TYR A 71 9.01 -22.00 -10.49
C TYR A 71 9.77 -20.67 -10.41
N ALA A 72 9.10 -19.63 -9.98
CA ALA A 72 9.73 -18.35 -9.67
C ALA A 72 9.43 -17.93 -8.23
N ALA A 73 10.50 -17.91 -7.41
CA ALA A 73 10.48 -17.36 -6.06
C ALA A 73 10.77 -15.86 -6.12
N LEU A 74 9.74 -15.04 -5.91
CA LEU A 74 9.80 -13.59 -6.09
C LEU A 74 9.80 -12.87 -4.74
N GLY A 75 10.67 -11.87 -4.60
CA GLY A 75 10.70 -10.87 -3.54
C GLY A 75 10.34 -9.49 -4.09
N HIS A 76 10.31 -8.49 -3.25
CA HIS A 76 9.96 -7.09 -3.48
C HIS A 76 8.55 -6.74 -3.00
N ILE A 77 7.52 -7.47 -3.39
CA ILE A 77 6.15 -7.25 -2.91
C ILE A 77 5.96 -7.92 -1.55
N HIS A 78 5.52 -7.14 -0.55
CA HIS A 78 5.35 -7.59 0.84
C HIS A 78 4.04 -8.33 1.06
N THR A 79 3.08 -8.18 0.18
CA THR A 79 1.83 -8.93 0.20
C THR A 79 2.01 -10.26 -0.54
N PRO A 80 1.79 -11.43 0.09
CA PRO A 80 1.83 -12.72 -0.59
C PRO A 80 0.87 -12.73 -1.78
N SER A 81 1.37 -13.03 -2.97
CA SER A 81 0.57 -13.00 -4.19
C SER A 81 1.20 -13.85 -5.31
N THR A 82 0.47 -14.06 -6.39
CA THR A 82 0.96 -14.73 -7.59
C THR A 82 0.96 -13.79 -8.79
N VAL A 83 1.81 -14.06 -9.78
CA VAL A 83 1.93 -13.27 -11.00
C VAL A 83 1.55 -14.14 -12.19
N GLY A 84 0.29 -14.09 -12.59
CA GLY A 84 -0.26 -14.84 -13.73
C GLY A 84 -0.37 -16.35 -13.50
N ASN A 85 0.68 -17.00 -13.05
CA ASN A 85 0.76 -18.45 -12.81
C ASN A 85 0.93 -18.73 -11.30
N PRO A 86 0.28 -19.78 -10.74
CA PRO A 86 0.46 -20.17 -9.34
C PRO A 86 1.91 -20.49 -8.94
N ASN A 87 2.74 -20.88 -9.88
CA ASN A 87 4.16 -21.16 -9.65
C ASN A 87 5.05 -19.91 -9.61
N TYR A 88 4.55 -18.73 -9.97
CA TYR A 88 5.30 -17.48 -9.92
C TYR A 88 4.79 -16.66 -8.76
N ARG A 89 5.52 -16.65 -7.64
CA ARG A 89 4.99 -16.19 -6.36
C ARG A 89 5.88 -15.20 -5.65
N TYR A 90 5.24 -14.14 -5.17
CA TYR A 90 5.77 -13.34 -4.06
C TYR A 90 5.44 -14.06 -2.75
N CYS A 91 6.48 -14.38 -1.96
CA CYS A 91 6.28 -14.96 -0.63
C CYS A 91 5.76 -13.93 0.39
N GLY A 92 5.86 -12.67 0.08
CA GLY A 92 5.62 -11.57 1.02
C GLY A 92 6.81 -11.33 1.96
N SER A 93 6.64 -10.38 2.87
CA SER A 93 7.60 -10.12 3.94
C SER A 93 7.43 -11.08 5.11
N PRO A 94 8.51 -11.46 5.84
CA PRO A 94 8.40 -12.38 6.98
C PRO A 94 7.73 -11.75 8.22
N LEU A 95 7.69 -10.42 8.28
CA LEU A 95 7.09 -9.64 9.36
C LEU A 95 6.24 -8.52 8.77
N GLY A 96 5.32 -7.96 9.56
CA GLY A 96 4.65 -6.70 9.22
C GLY A 96 5.61 -5.52 9.42
N TYR A 97 5.89 -4.77 8.36
CA TYR A 97 6.77 -3.60 8.39
C TYR A 97 6.00 -2.28 8.39
N SER A 98 4.69 -2.34 8.15
CA SER A 98 3.81 -1.16 8.15
C SER A 98 2.43 -1.49 8.70
N MET A 99 1.65 -0.45 9.02
CA MET A 99 0.27 -0.60 9.49
C MET A 99 -0.66 -1.19 8.42
N SER A 100 -0.33 -1.05 7.15
CA SER A 100 -1.09 -1.68 6.06
C SER A 100 -0.94 -3.21 6.01
N GLU A 101 0.05 -3.75 6.72
CA GLU A 101 0.31 -5.19 6.80
C GLU A 101 -0.25 -5.86 8.09
N ARG A 102 -0.91 -5.09 8.98
CA ARG A 102 -1.36 -5.57 10.31
C ARG A 102 -2.26 -6.79 10.28
N ASP A 103 -3.05 -6.94 9.21
CA ASP A 103 -4.04 -8.02 9.06
C ASP A 103 -3.54 -9.13 8.14
N GLN A 104 -2.25 -9.12 7.75
CA GLN A 104 -1.67 -10.11 6.85
C GLN A 104 -1.10 -11.28 7.64
N GLU A 105 -1.50 -12.49 7.27
CA GLU A 105 -0.83 -13.70 7.73
C GLU A 105 0.51 -13.85 7.01
N LYS A 106 1.58 -13.86 7.78
CA LYS A 106 2.94 -14.04 7.25
C LYS A 106 3.31 -15.52 7.23
N SER A 107 3.97 -15.95 6.14
CA SER A 107 4.30 -17.37 5.96
C SER A 107 5.59 -17.54 5.16
N ILE A 108 6.17 -18.73 5.27
CA ILE A 108 7.21 -19.23 4.36
C ILE A 108 6.52 -20.07 3.29
N VAL A 109 6.91 -19.90 2.03
CA VAL A 109 6.47 -20.76 0.93
C VAL A 109 7.39 -21.96 0.86
N CYS A 110 6.84 -23.16 1.06
CA CYS A 110 7.54 -24.42 0.88
C CYS A 110 7.09 -25.04 -0.45
N VAL A 111 8.06 -25.38 -1.30
CA VAL A 111 7.80 -25.92 -2.64
C VAL A 111 8.43 -27.29 -2.75
N ASN A 112 7.61 -28.29 -3.04
CA ASN A 112 8.09 -29.64 -3.38
C ASN A 112 8.25 -29.75 -4.89
N VAL A 113 9.47 -30.03 -5.32
CA VAL A 113 9.84 -30.14 -6.73
C VAL A 113 10.41 -31.53 -7.00
N GLU A 114 9.88 -32.22 -8.00
CA GLU A 114 10.36 -33.51 -8.47
C GLU A 114 10.87 -33.39 -9.91
N ASN A 115 11.41 -34.48 -10.47
CA ASN A 115 12.03 -34.48 -11.80
C ASN A 115 11.08 -34.05 -12.94
N ASP A 116 9.80 -34.07 -12.73
CA ASP A 116 8.73 -33.73 -13.70
C ASP A 116 7.99 -32.43 -13.33
N GLY A 117 8.55 -31.60 -12.43
CA GLY A 117 8.06 -30.26 -12.13
C GLY A 117 7.66 -30.04 -10.67
N VAL A 118 6.97 -28.92 -10.43
CA VAL A 118 6.41 -28.55 -9.13
C VAL A 118 5.24 -29.43 -8.78
N LYS A 119 5.30 -30.11 -7.62
CA LYS A 119 4.26 -31.03 -7.14
C LYS A 119 3.32 -30.38 -6.14
N GLU A 120 3.88 -29.61 -5.22
CA GLU A 120 3.11 -29.04 -4.14
C GLU A 120 3.71 -27.70 -3.73
N ILE A 121 2.84 -26.75 -3.43
CA ILE A 121 3.19 -25.48 -2.83
C ILE A 121 2.38 -25.37 -1.53
N SER A 122 3.07 -25.31 -0.39
CA SER A 122 2.45 -25.17 0.91
C SER A 122 2.94 -23.91 1.63
N LEU A 123 2.10 -23.35 2.48
CA LEU A 123 2.40 -22.18 3.28
C LEU A 123 2.61 -22.59 4.73
N ILE A 124 3.78 -22.28 5.27
CA ILE A 124 4.10 -22.51 6.68
C ILE A 124 3.93 -21.17 7.40
N PRO A 125 2.89 -21.02 8.25
CA PRO A 125 2.63 -19.75 8.91
C PRO A 125 3.76 -19.37 9.86
N LEU A 126 4.07 -18.09 9.92
CA LEU A 126 5.05 -17.51 10.83
C LEU A 126 4.32 -16.92 12.05
N SER A 127 4.88 -17.16 13.23
CA SER A 127 4.40 -16.55 14.48
C SER A 127 5.47 -15.57 14.97
N PRO A 128 5.37 -14.29 14.64
CA PRO A 128 6.33 -13.28 15.07
C PRO A 128 6.27 -13.06 16.57
N LEU A 129 7.40 -12.70 17.18
CA LEU A 129 7.46 -12.35 18.62
C LEU A 129 6.55 -11.17 18.95
N ARG A 130 6.39 -10.24 17.99
CA ARG A 130 5.50 -9.07 18.07
C ARG A 130 4.79 -8.88 16.76
N THR A 131 3.52 -8.56 16.84
CA THR A 131 2.72 -8.23 15.66
C THR A 131 2.53 -6.71 15.55
N VAL A 132 2.15 -6.24 14.37
CA VAL A 132 1.70 -4.86 14.16
C VAL A 132 0.18 -4.84 14.34
N ARG A 133 -0.32 -4.02 15.26
CA ARG A 133 -1.75 -3.96 15.59
C ARG A 133 -2.24 -2.51 15.69
N ARG A 134 -3.50 -2.33 15.35
CA ARG A 134 -4.24 -1.11 15.68
C ARG A 134 -5.21 -1.42 16.80
N ILE A 135 -5.20 -0.59 17.83
CA ILE A 135 -6.15 -0.65 18.94
C ILE A 135 -6.94 0.66 18.93
N ASN A 136 -8.26 0.56 18.86
CA ASN A 136 -9.15 1.69 18.85
C ASN A 136 -10.08 1.64 20.07
N GLY A 137 -10.47 2.80 20.57
CA GLY A 137 -11.39 2.93 21.70
C GLY A 137 -11.15 4.21 22.49
N THR A 138 -11.85 4.31 23.62
CA THR A 138 -11.55 5.32 24.63
C THR A 138 -10.17 5.07 25.24
N LEU A 139 -9.58 6.08 25.88
CA LEU A 139 -8.28 5.93 26.54
C LEU A 139 -8.26 4.75 27.52
N GLU A 140 -9.33 4.60 28.32
CA GLU A 140 -9.45 3.52 29.28
C GLU A 140 -9.50 2.13 28.61
N GLU A 141 -10.26 2.00 27.54
CA GLU A 141 -10.37 0.75 26.76
C GLU A 141 -9.05 0.36 26.12
N ILE A 142 -8.30 1.34 25.62
CA ILE A 142 -6.98 1.12 25.03
C ILE A 142 -5.98 0.68 26.10
N LEU A 143 -5.93 1.38 27.25
CA LEU A 143 -5.01 1.05 28.34
C LEU A 143 -5.24 -0.34 28.93
N ASN A 144 -6.48 -0.82 28.92
CA ASN A 144 -6.83 -2.17 29.35
C ASN A 144 -6.31 -3.27 28.42
N GLN A 145 -5.79 -2.92 27.24
CA GLN A 145 -5.22 -3.85 26.25
C GLN A 145 -3.68 -3.80 26.21
N ALA A 146 -3.03 -3.32 27.26
CA ALA A 146 -1.57 -3.21 27.34
C ALA A 146 -0.86 -4.50 26.89
N CYS A 147 0.10 -4.39 25.98
CA CYS A 147 0.82 -5.51 25.39
C CYS A 147 2.20 -5.09 24.88
N ASN A 148 2.96 -6.08 24.38
CA ASN A 148 4.30 -5.86 23.82
C ASN A 148 4.34 -5.91 22.28
N ASP A 149 3.21 -5.74 21.61
CA ASP A 149 3.16 -5.62 20.15
C ASP A 149 3.49 -4.19 19.68
N TYR A 150 3.73 -4.03 18.40
CA TYR A 150 3.85 -2.72 17.76
C TYR A 150 2.45 -2.11 17.58
N ILE A 151 2.16 -1.03 18.28
CA ILE A 151 0.80 -0.50 18.42
C ILE A 151 0.65 0.86 17.74
N GLU A 152 -0.38 1.00 16.92
CA GLU A 152 -1.01 2.27 16.63
C GLU A 152 -2.28 2.41 17.47
N ALA A 153 -2.35 3.42 18.34
CA ALA A 153 -3.51 3.71 19.18
C ALA A 153 -4.42 4.72 18.48
N GLU A 154 -5.68 4.36 18.25
CA GLU A 154 -6.73 5.28 17.77
C GLU A 154 -7.65 5.65 18.93
N VAL A 155 -7.46 6.86 19.47
CA VAL A 155 -8.22 7.37 20.61
C VAL A 155 -9.48 8.07 20.10
N ILE A 156 -10.65 7.56 20.51
CA ILE A 156 -11.97 8.11 20.14
C ILE A 156 -12.53 9.07 21.20
N ASP A 157 -11.81 9.36 22.25
CA ASP A 157 -12.22 10.35 23.24
C ASP A 157 -12.26 11.77 22.64
N ASN A 158 -13.11 12.61 23.21
CA ASN A 158 -13.14 14.02 22.84
C ASN A 158 -11.75 14.64 23.14
N GLU A 159 -11.14 15.27 22.13
CA GLU A 159 -9.82 15.89 22.25
C GLU A 159 -9.70 16.87 23.43
N ASP A 160 -10.83 17.49 23.82
CA ASP A 160 -10.90 18.44 24.92
C ASP A 160 -11.01 17.76 26.30
N ALA A 161 -11.28 16.44 26.35
CA ALA A 161 -11.47 15.72 27.62
C ALA A 161 -10.14 15.43 28.33
N HIS A 162 -9.03 15.39 27.61
CA HIS A 162 -7.72 15.01 28.13
C HIS A 162 -6.59 15.89 27.62
N ASN A 163 -5.62 16.15 28.47
CA ASN A 163 -4.36 16.76 28.04
C ASN A 163 -3.61 15.77 27.13
N LYS A 164 -3.40 16.12 25.87
CA LYS A 164 -2.71 15.28 24.88
C LYS A 164 -1.33 14.79 25.33
N ALA A 165 -0.61 15.61 26.12
CA ALA A 165 0.71 15.24 26.64
C ALA A 165 0.62 14.13 27.70
N ASP A 166 -0.39 14.19 28.56
CA ASP A 166 -0.61 13.17 29.59
C ASP A 166 -1.06 11.86 28.98
N VAL A 167 -1.98 11.90 28.01
CA VAL A 167 -2.42 10.69 27.25
C VAL A 167 -1.24 10.03 26.55
N LYS A 168 -0.38 10.82 25.90
CA LYS A 168 0.82 10.30 25.23
C LYS A 168 1.76 9.59 26.20
N ASN A 169 1.93 10.12 27.42
CA ASN A 169 2.77 9.51 28.43
C ASN A 169 2.13 8.21 28.94
N MET A 170 0.84 8.21 29.27
CA MET A 170 0.11 7.02 29.70
C MET A 170 0.17 5.89 28.65
N LEU A 171 -0.03 6.22 27.38
CA LEU A 171 0.04 5.23 26.30
C LEU A 171 1.46 4.70 26.09
N ARG A 172 2.50 5.53 26.24
CA ARG A 172 3.90 5.08 26.16
C ARG A 172 4.30 4.17 27.30
N ASP A 173 3.77 4.43 28.49
CA ASP A 173 4.02 3.57 29.66
C ASP A 173 3.33 2.21 29.51
N ALA A 174 2.13 2.18 28.94
CA ALA A 174 1.35 0.95 28.72
C ALA A 174 1.85 0.13 27.50
N PHE A 175 2.37 0.80 26.47
CA PHE A 175 2.81 0.18 25.21
C PHE A 175 4.27 0.55 24.90
N PRO A 176 5.24 -0.28 25.31
CA PRO A 176 6.66 -0.03 25.07
C PRO A 176 7.04 0.15 23.58
N TYR A 177 6.23 -0.41 22.67
CA TYR A 177 6.40 -0.34 21.23
C TYR A 177 5.28 0.45 20.55
N LEU A 178 4.83 1.54 21.17
CA LEU A 178 3.87 2.48 20.58
C LEU A 178 4.48 3.17 19.36
N LEU A 179 3.87 2.95 18.19
CA LEU A 179 4.31 3.54 16.92
C LEU A 179 3.70 4.93 16.71
N ASN A 180 2.38 5.02 16.89
CA ASN A 180 1.64 6.23 16.61
C ASN A 180 0.39 6.36 17.48
N ILE A 181 -0.07 7.61 17.67
CA ILE A 181 -1.35 7.94 18.31
C ILE A 181 -2.16 8.75 17.31
N ARG A 182 -3.34 8.28 16.98
CA ARG A 182 -4.32 8.98 16.15
C ARG A 182 -5.51 9.37 17.02
N TRP A 183 -5.98 10.59 16.85
CA TRP A 183 -7.21 11.06 17.44
C TRP A 183 -8.30 10.95 16.38
N VAL A 184 -9.33 10.20 16.69
CA VAL A 184 -10.48 10.03 15.82
C VAL A 184 -11.65 10.69 16.53
N LYS A 185 -12.25 11.69 15.91
CA LYS A 185 -13.49 12.27 16.45
C LYS A 185 -14.54 11.18 16.47
N PRO A 186 -15.29 11.02 17.61
CA PRO A 186 -16.45 10.15 17.58
C PRO A 186 -17.32 10.59 16.40
N GLU A 187 -17.69 9.66 15.53
CA GLU A 187 -18.68 9.92 14.50
C GLU A 187 -19.98 10.32 15.23
N THR A 188 -20.14 11.60 15.49
CA THR A 188 -21.49 12.15 15.65
C THR A 188 -22.16 11.80 14.33
N THR A 189 -23.17 10.96 14.39
CA THR A 189 -24.01 10.53 13.31
C THR A 189 -24.32 11.69 12.36
N VAL A 190 -23.41 11.95 11.43
CA VAL A 190 -23.64 12.82 10.29
C VAL A 190 -24.17 11.91 9.18
N SER A 191 -25.36 11.38 9.43
CA SER A 191 -26.10 10.54 8.50
C SER A 191 -26.72 11.32 7.33
N HIS A 192 -26.26 12.55 7.05
CA HIS A 192 -26.84 13.36 5.97
C HIS A 192 -25.83 14.02 5.03
N VAL A 193 -24.55 14.15 5.36
CA VAL A 193 -23.61 14.87 4.48
C VAL A 193 -23.09 13.98 3.35
N ASP A 194 -22.79 12.70 3.60
CA ASP A 194 -22.29 11.79 2.56
C ASP A 194 -23.35 11.42 1.49
N SER A 195 -24.63 11.36 1.87
CA SER A 195 -25.72 11.14 0.90
C SER A 195 -25.96 12.37 0.03
N ASP A 196 -25.81 13.57 0.59
CA ASP A 196 -26.02 14.82 -0.14
C ASP A 196 -24.85 15.12 -1.07
N ILE A 197 -23.60 14.84 -0.67
CA ILE A 197 -22.40 14.98 -1.53
C ILE A 197 -22.47 14.00 -2.71
N ASN A 198 -22.79 12.74 -2.48
CA ASN A 198 -22.91 11.76 -3.57
C ASN A 198 -24.08 12.06 -4.52
N ASN A 199 -25.18 12.62 -4.03
CA ASN A 199 -26.30 13.04 -4.86
C ASN A 199 -25.99 14.33 -5.65
N ILE A 200 -25.21 15.25 -5.09
CA ILE A 200 -24.79 16.51 -5.75
C ILE A 200 -23.76 16.22 -6.86
N ILE A 201 -22.83 15.30 -6.63
CA ILE A 201 -21.83 14.88 -7.63
C ILE A 201 -22.45 14.12 -8.81
N SER A 202 -23.58 13.43 -8.59
CA SER A 202 -24.24 12.63 -9.63
C SER A 202 -25.18 13.43 -10.55
N GLU A 203 -25.62 14.62 -10.17
CA GLU A 203 -26.64 15.37 -10.91
C GLU A 203 -26.22 16.71 -11.54
N ASN A 204 -25.06 17.28 -11.17
CA ASN A 204 -24.61 18.56 -11.75
C ASN A 204 -23.07 18.65 -11.82
N GLU A 205 -22.55 19.42 -12.78
CA GLU A 205 -21.20 19.94 -12.78
C GLU A 205 -20.99 20.83 -11.56
N VAL A 206 -20.52 20.26 -10.44
CA VAL A 206 -20.25 21.02 -9.22
C VAL A 206 -19.02 21.88 -9.46
N ASP A 207 -19.19 23.19 -9.38
CA ASP A 207 -18.10 24.15 -9.45
C ASP A 207 -17.04 23.82 -8.38
N PRO A 208 -15.73 23.74 -8.74
CA PRO A 208 -14.63 23.40 -7.85
C PRO A 208 -14.58 24.23 -6.56
N PHE A 209 -14.99 25.51 -6.63
CA PHE A 209 -15.05 26.39 -5.48
C PHE A 209 -16.12 25.95 -4.46
N THR A 210 -17.30 25.63 -4.94
CA THR A 210 -18.39 25.11 -4.10
C THR A 210 -18.00 23.79 -3.45
N LEU A 211 -17.34 22.90 -4.16
CA LEU A 211 -16.87 21.62 -3.63
C LEU A 211 -15.84 21.83 -2.50
N CYS A 212 -14.84 22.67 -2.72
CA CYS A 212 -13.83 23.00 -1.70
C CYS A 212 -14.47 23.65 -0.47
N LYS A 213 -15.43 24.56 -0.64
CA LYS A 213 -16.14 25.22 0.46
C LYS A 213 -16.94 24.22 1.32
N MET A 214 -17.55 23.21 0.71
CA MET A 214 -18.21 22.13 1.43
C MET A 214 -17.24 21.27 2.28
N PHE A 215 -16.02 21.08 1.80
CA PHE A 215 -14.97 20.34 2.53
C PHE A 215 -14.35 21.17 3.67
N LEU A 216 -14.13 22.45 3.45
CA LEU A 216 -13.45 23.33 4.42
C LEU A 216 -14.39 23.80 5.54
N GLY A 217 -15.72 23.73 5.35
CA GLY A 217 -16.71 24.23 6.30
C GLY A 217 -16.79 25.76 6.31
N ASP A 218 -17.03 26.34 7.49
CA ASP A 218 -17.10 27.82 7.64
C ASP A 218 -15.72 28.45 7.45
N ILE A 219 -15.50 29.09 6.30
CA ILE A 219 -14.30 29.87 5.97
C ILE A 219 -14.61 31.35 6.02
N ASN A 220 -13.63 32.15 6.45
CA ASN A 220 -13.76 33.60 6.49
C ASN A 220 -13.48 34.26 5.13
N ASP A 221 -13.75 35.57 4.99
CA ASP A 221 -13.65 36.30 3.71
C ASP A 221 -12.22 36.29 3.11
N ASP A 222 -11.15 36.23 3.94
CA ASP A 222 -9.77 36.19 3.46
C ASP A 222 -9.38 34.78 2.97
N GLU A 223 -9.87 33.76 3.63
CA GLU A 223 -9.71 32.35 3.22
C GLU A 223 -10.49 32.09 1.93
N GLU A 224 -11.67 32.65 1.76
CA GLU A 224 -12.48 32.56 0.56
C GLU A 224 -11.77 33.17 -0.66
N LYS A 225 -11.14 34.35 -0.49
CA LYS A 225 -10.34 34.98 -1.53
C LYS A 225 -9.13 34.12 -1.95
N LEU A 226 -8.40 33.60 -0.94
CA LEU A 226 -7.24 32.76 -1.19
C LEU A 226 -7.65 31.46 -1.95
N LEU A 227 -8.75 30.85 -1.58
CA LEU A 227 -9.30 29.68 -2.26
C LEU A 227 -9.64 30.00 -3.72
N MET A 228 -10.26 31.15 -4.00
CA MET A 228 -10.56 31.61 -5.35
C MET A 228 -9.27 31.83 -6.18
N GLU A 229 -8.23 32.43 -5.60
CA GLU A 229 -6.94 32.64 -6.26
C GLU A 229 -6.32 31.29 -6.66
N VAL A 230 -6.26 30.33 -5.77
CA VAL A 230 -5.71 28.98 -6.03
C VAL A 230 -6.48 28.26 -7.15
N ILE A 231 -7.81 28.29 -7.12
CA ILE A 231 -8.64 27.66 -8.15
C ILE A 231 -8.43 28.32 -9.52
N ASN A 232 -8.32 29.66 -9.56
CA ASN A 232 -8.06 30.37 -10.80
C ASN A 232 -6.67 30.09 -11.39
N GLU A 233 -5.64 29.96 -10.54
CA GLU A 233 -4.30 29.55 -10.97
C GLU A 233 -4.29 28.13 -11.56
N LEU A 234 -5.00 27.19 -10.96
CA LEU A 234 -5.11 25.82 -11.45
C LEU A 234 -5.84 25.75 -12.81
N ASN A 235 -6.92 26.52 -12.96
CA ASN A 235 -7.68 26.60 -14.21
C ASN A 235 -6.93 27.37 -15.32
N GLY A 236 -6.10 28.37 -14.96
CA GLY A 236 -5.31 29.17 -15.90
C GLY A 236 -4.08 28.46 -16.48
N ASN A 237 -3.56 27.43 -15.80
CA ASN A 237 -2.42 26.65 -16.29
C ASN A 237 -2.81 25.49 -17.24
N GLY A 238 -4.10 25.28 -17.53
CA GLY A 238 -4.60 24.26 -18.46
C GLY A 238 -4.63 24.64 -19.95
N GLU A 239 -4.42 25.92 -20.33
CA GLU A 239 -4.55 26.40 -21.70
C GLU A 239 -3.21 26.80 -22.41
N GLY A 240 -2.09 26.27 -21.94
CA GLY A 240 -0.75 26.62 -22.48
C GLY A 240 0.04 25.43 -22.99
N GLY A 241 -0.49 24.66 -23.96
CA GLY A 241 0.24 23.51 -24.49
C GLY A 241 -0.25 23.04 -25.86
N ASN A 242 -0.36 23.96 -26.85
CA ASN A 242 -0.41 23.61 -28.27
C ASN A 242 0.06 24.80 -29.08
N GLU A 243 1.35 24.82 -29.36
CA GLU A 243 1.93 25.37 -30.62
C GLU A 243 3.20 24.57 -30.93
#